data_0df82720924baa5854d722fe6f3498df
#
_entry.id   0df82720924baa5854d722fe6f3498df
#
_cell.length_a   1.000
_cell.length_b   1.000
_cell.length_c   1.000
_cell.angle_alpha   90.00
_cell.angle_beta   90.00
_cell.angle_gamma   90.00
#
_symmetry.space_group_name_H-M   'P 1'
#
loop_
_entity.id
_entity.type
_entity.pdbx_description
1 polymer ?
#
loop_
_entity_poly.entity_id
_entity_poly.type
_entity_poly.pdbx_seq_one_letter_code
_entity_poly.pdbx_strand_id
1 'polypeptide(L)'
;TGEGTLGIDGGMLPVGTMSSTGFVPSGSFAFFPGVDMKYDVNTLFSGSILLKQPLYMGGKIRASYEMSKWAVELYRQGERKTEAEVIQSVDDAYAKVVKAQEMVLVARKYKDLLEELARNVESAVRHGLSMRNEQLKVAVRLDEVELQLRKAENAHRLACMNLCHVTGMPLNSQLEVSSEYPQTEFPEEVQTSDVSLRPESAMLQYQTRIAAEQVRVARSQMLPSLALMAKYGYT
;
A
#
# COMPACT_ATOMS: atom_id res chain seq x y z
N THR A 1 -17.12 32.11 -32.56
CA THR A 1 -17.15 32.47 -33.98
C THR A 1 -15.84 32.06 -34.61
N GLY A 2 -15.84 30.97 -35.37
CA GLY A 2 -14.69 30.49 -36.14
C GLY A 2 -15.12 30.36 -37.59
N GLU A 3 -14.60 31.22 -38.49
CA GLU A 3 -14.67 30.97 -39.92
C GLU A 3 -13.66 29.89 -40.28
N GLY A 4 -14.12 28.80 -40.85
CA GLY A 4 -13.25 27.74 -41.37
C GLY A 4 -13.43 27.69 -42.91
N THR A 5 -12.31 27.53 -43.62
CA THR A 5 -12.32 27.22 -45.05
C THR A 5 -11.80 25.79 -45.22
N LEU A 6 -12.63 24.94 -45.79
CA LEU A 6 -12.19 23.62 -46.25
C LEU A 6 -11.90 23.75 -47.76
N GLY A 7 -10.63 23.89 -48.12
CA GLY A 7 -10.16 23.88 -49.50
C GLY A 7 -9.90 22.45 -49.97
N ILE A 8 -10.55 22.03 -51.03
CA ILE A 8 -10.16 20.83 -51.76
C ILE A 8 -9.36 21.30 -52.98
N ASP A 9 -8.06 21.08 -52.94
CA ASP A 9 -7.20 21.42 -54.08
C ASP A 9 -7.67 20.67 -55.34
N GLY A 10 -7.91 21.43 -56.42
CA GLY A 10 -8.24 20.86 -57.73
C GLY A 10 -7.07 20.00 -58.27
N GLY A 11 -7.38 18.86 -58.81
CA GLY A 11 -6.40 17.93 -59.35
C GLY A 11 -6.94 17.08 -60.49
N MET A 12 -6.03 16.41 -61.20
CA MET A 12 -6.41 15.43 -62.21
C MET A 12 -6.56 14.04 -61.53
N LEU A 13 -7.79 13.52 -61.58
CA LEU A 13 -8.05 12.15 -61.12
C LEU A 13 -8.21 11.19 -62.34
N PRO A 14 -7.65 9.98 -62.28
CA PRO A 14 -7.85 9.01 -63.32
C PRO A 14 -9.33 8.59 -63.38
N VAL A 15 -9.89 8.63 -64.59
CA VAL A 15 -11.23 8.09 -64.85
C VAL A 15 -11.12 6.61 -65.14
N GLY A 16 -11.91 5.79 -64.45
CA GLY A 16 -11.90 4.34 -64.63
C GLY A 16 -13.22 3.72 -64.20
N THR A 17 -13.39 2.45 -64.47
CA THR A 17 -14.56 1.69 -64.05
C THR A 17 -14.23 0.79 -62.87
N MET A 18 -15.15 0.70 -61.91
CA MET A 18 -15.04 -0.27 -60.82
C MET A 18 -15.37 -1.67 -61.35
N SER A 19 -14.39 -2.59 -61.28
CA SER A 19 -14.59 -4.02 -61.59
C SER A 19 -14.59 -4.80 -60.27
N SER A 20 -15.05 -6.04 -60.30
CA SER A 20 -15.07 -6.92 -59.13
C SER A 20 -13.66 -7.18 -58.52
N THR A 21 -12.59 -6.85 -59.25
CA THR A 21 -11.20 -6.96 -58.83
C THR A 21 -10.53 -5.64 -58.45
N GLY A 22 -11.26 -4.48 -58.51
CA GLY A 22 -10.74 -3.17 -58.18
C GLY A 22 -10.99 -2.11 -59.25
N PHE A 23 -10.45 -0.91 -59.02
CA PHE A 23 -10.55 0.23 -59.92
C PHE A 23 -9.60 0.03 -61.13
N VAL A 24 -10.15 0.01 -62.33
CA VAL A 24 -9.38 -0.06 -63.60
C VAL A 24 -9.37 1.30 -64.26
N PRO A 25 -8.23 2.03 -64.32
CA PRO A 25 -8.15 3.35 -64.95
C PRO A 25 -8.26 3.21 -66.48
N SER A 26 -9.09 4.04 -67.08
CA SER A 26 -9.33 4.10 -68.54
C SER A 26 -8.27 4.87 -69.32
N GLY A 27 -7.19 5.31 -68.68
CA GLY A 27 -6.13 6.11 -69.34
C GLY A 27 -6.50 7.59 -69.57
N SER A 28 -7.72 8.00 -69.25
CA SER A 28 -8.15 9.41 -69.31
C SER A 28 -8.18 10.02 -67.91
N PHE A 29 -7.90 11.30 -67.83
CA PHE A 29 -7.93 12.06 -66.58
C PHE A 29 -9.03 13.13 -66.69
N ALA A 30 -9.83 13.25 -65.63
CA ALA A 30 -10.80 14.35 -65.50
C ALA A 30 -10.24 15.40 -64.53
N PHE A 31 -10.35 16.65 -64.94
CA PHE A 31 -9.99 17.78 -64.10
C PHE A 31 -11.16 18.11 -63.19
N PHE A 32 -10.91 18.12 -61.89
CA PHE A 32 -11.84 18.61 -60.91
C PHE A 32 -11.37 20.01 -60.45
N PRO A 33 -12.20 21.07 -60.67
CA PRO A 33 -11.86 22.38 -60.13
C PRO A 33 -11.83 22.32 -58.63
N GLY A 34 -10.89 23.03 -58.04
CA GLY A 34 -10.85 23.22 -56.56
C GLY A 34 -12.13 23.91 -56.11
N VAL A 35 -12.72 23.39 -55.04
CA VAL A 35 -13.92 23.98 -54.45
C VAL A 35 -13.58 24.43 -53.03
N ASP A 36 -13.64 25.75 -52.80
CA ASP A 36 -13.55 26.33 -51.47
C ASP A 36 -14.95 26.40 -50.87
N MET A 37 -15.22 25.54 -49.91
CA MET A 37 -16.44 25.65 -49.10
C MET A 37 -16.15 26.53 -47.88
N LYS A 38 -16.73 27.71 -47.84
CA LYS A 38 -16.75 28.55 -46.66
C LYS A 38 -17.94 28.12 -45.79
N TYR A 39 -17.64 27.70 -44.56
CA TYR A 39 -18.68 27.47 -43.57
C TYR A 39 -18.48 28.45 -42.40
N ASP A 40 -19.55 29.07 -42.02
CA ASP A 40 -19.59 29.95 -40.86
C ASP A 40 -20.32 29.25 -39.72
N VAL A 41 -19.54 28.88 -38.67
CA VAL A 41 -20.11 28.28 -37.48
C VAL A 41 -20.28 29.40 -36.45
N ASN A 42 -21.42 30.03 -36.49
CA ASN A 42 -21.71 31.15 -35.58
C ASN A 42 -21.86 30.69 -34.13
N THR A 43 -22.56 29.61 -33.86
CA THR A 43 -22.67 29.03 -32.52
C THR A 43 -23.23 27.62 -32.66
N LEU A 44 -22.46 26.62 -32.31
CA LEU A 44 -22.94 25.24 -32.20
C LEU A 44 -23.22 24.94 -30.73
N PHE A 45 -24.49 24.92 -30.36
CA PHE A 45 -24.92 24.48 -29.05
C PHE A 45 -25.65 23.14 -29.17
N SER A 46 -25.03 22.07 -28.67
CA SER A 46 -25.66 20.75 -28.68
C SER A 46 -25.80 20.22 -27.25
N GLY A 47 -27.00 19.82 -26.91
CA GLY A 47 -27.31 19.16 -25.65
C GLY A 47 -27.99 17.80 -25.92
N SER A 48 -27.51 16.75 -25.27
CA SER A 48 -28.16 15.43 -25.40
C SER A 48 -28.27 14.71 -24.06
N ILE A 49 -29.44 14.09 -23.86
CA ILE A 49 -29.70 13.19 -22.72
C ILE A 49 -29.75 11.77 -23.29
N LEU A 50 -28.89 10.90 -22.75
CA LEU A 50 -28.87 9.49 -23.11
C LEU A 50 -29.33 8.66 -21.91
N LEU A 51 -30.45 7.95 -22.07
CA LEU A 51 -30.93 6.94 -21.12
C LEU A 51 -30.55 5.55 -21.65
N LYS A 52 -29.76 4.82 -20.85
CA LYS A 52 -29.36 3.43 -21.16
C LYS A 52 -29.77 2.51 -20.01
N GLN A 53 -30.74 1.65 -20.23
CA GLN A 53 -31.22 0.69 -19.24
C GLN A 53 -30.93 -0.73 -19.72
N PRO A 54 -30.01 -1.48 -19.05
CA PRO A 54 -29.81 -2.91 -19.34
C PRO A 54 -31.04 -3.68 -18.85
N LEU A 55 -31.68 -4.44 -19.71
CA LEU A 55 -32.80 -5.31 -19.39
C LEU A 55 -32.34 -6.74 -19.05
N TYR A 56 -31.34 -7.23 -19.81
CA TYR A 56 -30.75 -8.54 -19.60
C TYR A 56 -29.28 -8.53 -19.99
N MET A 57 -28.42 -9.06 -19.15
CA MET A 57 -26.98 -9.13 -19.36
C MET A 57 -26.43 -10.52 -19.00
N GLY A 58 -27.14 -11.60 -19.34
CA GLY A 58 -26.68 -12.96 -19.08
C GLY A 58 -26.43 -13.28 -17.60
N GLY A 59 -27.09 -12.57 -16.67
CA GLY A 59 -26.87 -12.73 -15.23
C GLY A 59 -25.66 -11.98 -14.66
N LYS A 60 -24.92 -11.20 -15.49
CA LYS A 60 -23.74 -10.44 -15.07
C LYS A 60 -24.00 -9.52 -13.88
N ILE A 61 -25.10 -8.75 -13.91
CA ILE A 61 -25.44 -7.79 -12.85
C ILE A 61 -25.62 -8.50 -11.51
N ARG A 62 -26.35 -9.64 -11.52
CA ARG A 62 -26.59 -10.41 -10.30
C ARG A 62 -25.29 -11.02 -9.76
N ALA A 63 -24.49 -11.63 -10.63
CA ALA A 63 -23.20 -12.20 -10.22
C ALA A 63 -22.23 -11.13 -9.69
N SER A 64 -22.18 -9.95 -10.31
CA SER A 64 -21.38 -8.82 -9.82
C SER A 64 -21.87 -8.30 -8.47
N TYR A 65 -23.17 -8.28 -8.24
CA TYR A 65 -23.76 -7.90 -6.94
C TYR A 65 -23.38 -8.90 -5.84
N GLU A 66 -23.52 -10.21 -6.09
CA GLU A 66 -23.13 -11.24 -5.12
C GLU A 66 -21.61 -11.19 -4.86
N MET A 67 -20.79 -10.98 -5.90
CA MET A 67 -19.35 -10.79 -5.75
C MET A 67 -19.02 -9.61 -4.82
N SER A 68 -19.70 -8.47 -5.00
CA SER A 68 -19.51 -7.31 -4.14
C SER A 68 -19.93 -7.57 -2.70
N LYS A 69 -21.00 -8.33 -2.49
CA LYS A 69 -21.47 -8.74 -1.16
C LYS A 69 -20.44 -9.61 -0.43
N TRP A 70 -19.85 -10.60 -1.13
CA TRP A 70 -18.77 -11.41 -0.56
C TRP A 70 -17.50 -10.60 -0.34
N ALA A 71 -17.24 -9.59 -1.18
CA ALA A 71 -16.11 -8.68 -0.95
C ALA A 71 -16.26 -7.87 0.34
N VAL A 72 -17.48 -7.43 0.68
CA VAL A 72 -17.73 -6.75 1.97
C VAL A 72 -17.40 -7.66 3.15
N GLU A 73 -17.82 -8.93 3.12
CA GLU A 73 -17.50 -9.88 4.19
C GLU A 73 -15.99 -10.19 4.25
N LEU A 74 -15.32 -10.28 3.09
CA LEU A 74 -13.87 -10.42 3.03
C LEU A 74 -13.17 -9.26 3.76
N TYR A 75 -13.58 -8.00 3.48
CA TYR A 75 -12.98 -6.81 4.09
C TYR A 75 -13.26 -6.71 5.58
N ARG A 76 -14.43 -7.18 6.06
CA ARG A 76 -14.72 -7.27 7.49
C ARG A 76 -13.77 -8.23 8.23
N GLN A 77 -13.43 -9.36 7.60
CA GLN A 77 -12.42 -10.25 8.19
C GLN A 77 -11.01 -9.65 8.09
N GLY A 78 -10.73 -8.91 7.02
CA GLY A 78 -9.50 -8.12 6.89
C GLY A 78 -9.33 -7.08 7.99
N GLU A 79 -10.41 -6.38 8.36
CA GLU A 79 -10.43 -5.43 9.48
C GLU A 79 -10.04 -6.10 10.80
N ARG A 80 -10.68 -7.24 11.14
CA ARG A 80 -10.35 -8.02 12.35
C ARG A 80 -8.90 -8.48 12.37
N LYS A 81 -8.38 -8.91 11.22
CA LYS A 81 -6.97 -9.28 11.09
C LYS A 81 -6.05 -8.09 11.35
N THR A 82 -6.33 -6.95 10.71
CA THR A 82 -5.54 -5.73 10.89
C THR A 82 -5.59 -5.23 12.33
N GLU A 83 -6.74 -5.29 12.99
CA GLU A 83 -6.88 -4.94 14.41
C GLU A 83 -5.95 -5.81 15.28
N ALA A 84 -5.94 -7.12 15.09
CA ALA A 84 -5.05 -8.03 15.81
C ALA A 84 -3.57 -7.74 15.52
N GLU A 85 -3.21 -7.45 14.26
CA GLU A 85 -1.85 -7.09 13.87
C GLU A 85 -1.39 -5.76 14.50
N VAL A 86 -2.28 -4.78 14.61
CA VAL A 86 -1.99 -3.51 15.28
C VAL A 86 -1.75 -3.72 16.77
N ILE A 87 -2.61 -4.49 17.45
CA ILE A 87 -2.42 -4.82 18.88
C ILE A 87 -1.06 -5.49 19.07
N GLN A 88 -0.73 -6.51 18.29
CA GLN A 88 0.55 -7.20 18.37
C GLN A 88 1.72 -6.24 18.11
N SER A 89 1.61 -5.35 17.14
CA SER A 89 2.69 -4.40 16.81
C SER A 89 2.94 -3.39 17.94
N VAL A 90 1.89 -2.99 18.67
CA VAL A 90 2.00 -2.12 19.85
C VAL A 90 2.68 -2.88 20.99
N ASP A 91 2.26 -4.12 21.26
CA ASP A 91 2.86 -4.96 22.30
C ASP A 91 4.35 -5.21 22.03
N ASP A 92 4.70 -5.53 20.79
CA ASP A 92 6.09 -5.71 20.37
C ASP A 92 6.92 -4.42 20.52
N ALA A 93 6.35 -3.28 20.18
CA ALA A 93 7.01 -1.99 20.32
C ALA A 93 7.22 -1.64 21.81
N TYR A 94 6.20 -1.87 22.64
CA TYR A 94 6.28 -1.67 24.09
C TYR A 94 7.36 -2.56 24.72
N ALA A 95 7.36 -3.85 24.42
CA ALA A 95 8.36 -4.79 24.92
C ALA A 95 9.80 -4.38 24.54
N LYS A 96 9.99 -3.81 23.33
CA LYS A 96 11.29 -3.29 22.89
C LYS A 96 11.72 -2.07 23.70
N VAL A 97 10.79 -1.19 24.09
CA VAL A 97 11.10 -0.03 24.96
C VAL A 97 11.54 -0.51 26.33
N VAL A 98 10.76 -1.40 26.97
CA VAL A 98 11.11 -1.97 28.28
C VAL A 98 12.49 -2.64 28.24
N LYS A 99 12.73 -3.51 27.25
CA LYS A 99 14.02 -4.15 27.05
C LYS A 99 15.17 -3.16 26.90
N ALA A 100 14.98 -2.12 26.09
CA ALA A 100 16.01 -1.09 25.89
C ALA A 100 16.27 -0.30 27.17
N GLN A 101 15.26 0.00 27.95
CA GLN A 101 15.37 0.67 29.25
C GLN A 101 16.19 -0.17 30.24
N GLU A 102 15.91 -1.45 30.35
CA GLU A 102 16.68 -2.39 31.18
C GLU A 102 18.14 -2.51 30.71
N MET A 103 18.39 -2.50 29.40
CA MET A 103 19.74 -2.50 28.86
C MET A 103 20.53 -1.24 29.28
N VAL A 104 19.89 -0.06 29.27
CA VAL A 104 20.50 1.19 29.75
C VAL A 104 20.83 1.07 31.24
N LEU A 105 19.91 0.53 32.05
CA LEU A 105 20.14 0.34 33.49
C LEU A 105 21.32 -0.58 33.77
N VAL A 106 21.41 -1.72 33.07
CA VAL A 106 22.52 -2.67 33.19
C VAL A 106 23.83 -2.02 32.75
N ALA A 107 23.84 -1.31 31.61
CA ALA A 107 25.05 -0.65 31.11
C ALA A 107 25.55 0.44 32.10
N ARG A 108 24.66 1.20 32.73
CA ARG A 108 25.02 2.17 33.77
C ARG A 108 25.64 1.50 34.98
N LYS A 109 25.01 0.48 35.53
CA LYS A 109 25.56 -0.29 36.67
C LYS A 109 26.94 -0.90 36.36
N TYR A 110 27.11 -1.37 35.11
CA TYR A 110 28.40 -1.94 34.69
C TYR A 110 29.47 -0.84 34.53
N LYS A 111 29.12 0.34 34.05
CA LYS A 111 30.00 1.51 34.05
C LYS A 111 30.44 1.89 35.44
N ASP A 112 29.49 2.03 36.38
CA ASP A 112 29.80 2.38 37.79
C ASP A 112 30.78 1.39 38.43
N LEU A 113 30.57 0.09 38.18
CA LEU A 113 31.48 -0.97 38.65
C LEU A 113 32.89 -0.83 38.07
N LEU A 114 33.04 -0.53 36.77
CA LEU A 114 34.32 -0.36 36.13
C LEU A 114 35.03 0.95 36.57
N GLU A 115 34.29 2.01 36.85
CA GLU A 115 34.84 3.22 37.42
C GLU A 115 35.41 2.99 38.81
N GLU A 116 34.74 2.20 39.65
CA GLU A 116 35.25 1.80 40.97
C GLU A 116 36.49 0.91 40.83
N LEU A 117 36.47 -0.07 39.91
CA LEU A 117 37.63 -0.88 39.61
C LEU A 117 38.84 -0.03 39.11
N ALA A 118 38.58 0.94 38.24
CA ALA A 118 39.63 1.85 37.73
C ALA A 118 40.28 2.63 38.88
N ARG A 119 39.49 3.18 39.81
CA ARG A 119 40.01 3.86 41.01
C ARG A 119 40.89 2.95 41.88
N ASN A 120 40.42 1.70 42.08
CA ASN A 120 41.16 0.71 42.89
C ASN A 120 42.48 0.31 42.23
N VAL A 121 42.52 0.03 40.92
CA VAL A 121 43.72 -0.30 40.16
C VAL A 121 44.69 0.88 40.09
N GLU A 122 44.19 2.11 39.90
CA GLU A 122 45.01 3.32 39.95
C GLU A 122 45.72 3.46 41.30
N SER A 123 45.01 3.26 42.40
CA SER A 123 45.57 3.26 43.75
C SER A 123 46.61 2.17 43.93
N ALA A 124 46.37 0.94 43.47
CA ALA A 124 47.29 -0.15 43.51
C ALA A 124 48.58 0.09 42.73
N VAL A 125 48.46 0.70 41.54
CA VAL A 125 49.64 1.10 40.73
C VAL A 125 50.46 2.18 41.45
N ARG A 126 49.79 3.17 42.07
CA ARG A 126 50.41 4.25 42.80
C ARG A 126 51.23 3.73 44.00
N HIS A 127 50.77 2.66 44.64
CA HIS A 127 51.47 1.99 45.77
C HIS A 127 52.44 0.90 45.30
N GLY A 128 52.67 0.72 44.00
CA GLY A 128 53.58 -0.30 43.48
C GLY A 128 53.04 -1.77 43.55
N LEU A 129 51.77 -1.95 43.84
CA LEU A 129 51.13 -3.26 43.98
C LEU A 129 50.57 -3.81 42.65
N SER A 130 50.52 -3.01 41.60
CA SER A 130 50.03 -3.42 40.28
C SER A 130 50.85 -2.76 39.19
N MET A 131 50.82 -3.32 37.98
CA MET A 131 51.53 -2.82 36.81
C MET A 131 50.69 -1.78 36.05
N ARG A 132 51.34 -0.78 35.44
CA ARG A 132 50.67 0.23 34.59
C ARG A 132 49.86 -0.38 33.44
N ASN A 133 50.26 -1.55 32.97
CA ASN A 133 49.51 -2.26 31.91
C ASN A 133 48.08 -2.67 32.37
N GLU A 134 47.92 -3.06 33.63
CA GLU A 134 46.60 -3.37 34.17
C GLU A 134 45.69 -2.14 34.25
N GLN A 135 46.26 -0.98 34.59
CA GLN A 135 45.52 0.29 34.57
C GLN A 135 45.03 0.63 33.14
N LEU A 136 45.89 0.44 32.12
CA LEU A 136 45.51 0.68 30.71
C LEU A 136 44.44 -0.29 30.25
N LYS A 137 44.49 -1.56 30.64
CA LYS A 137 43.41 -2.54 30.31
C LYS A 137 42.06 -2.13 30.89
N VAL A 138 42.03 -1.66 32.13
CA VAL A 138 40.79 -1.21 32.75
C VAL A 138 40.28 0.06 32.06
N ALA A 139 41.16 0.99 31.70
CA ALA A 139 40.78 2.20 30.97
C ALA A 139 40.13 1.88 29.62
N VAL A 140 40.72 0.96 28.83
CA VAL A 140 40.12 0.51 27.57
C VAL A 140 38.74 -0.13 27.79
N ARG A 141 38.60 -0.94 28.85
CA ARG A 141 37.29 -1.54 29.19
C ARG A 141 36.24 -0.50 29.58
N LEU A 142 36.64 0.54 30.29
CA LEU A 142 35.74 1.64 30.63
C LEU A 142 35.25 2.38 29.37
N ASP A 143 36.17 2.67 28.43
CA ASP A 143 35.80 3.32 27.17
C ASP A 143 34.84 2.44 26.35
N GLU A 144 35.06 1.11 26.31
CA GLU A 144 34.15 0.16 25.65
C GLU A 144 32.75 0.18 26.26
N VAL A 145 32.65 0.22 27.58
CA VAL A 145 31.36 0.26 28.27
C VAL A 145 30.66 1.61 28.11
N GLU A 146 31.40 2.72 28.09
CA GLU A 146 30.83 4.02 27.76
C GLU A 146 30.22 4.05 26.35
N LEU A 147 30.90 3.46 25.39
CA LEU A 147 30.37 3.30 24.04
C LEU A 147 29.08 2.44 24.03
N GLN A 148 29.07 1.34 24.81
CA GLN A 148 27.90 0.49 24.93
C GLN A 148 26.73 1.22 25.58
N LEU A 149 26.98 2.02 26.61
CA LEU A 149 25.95 2.85 27.26
C LEU A 149 25.32 3.84 26.28
N ARG A 150 26.14 4.56 25.51
CA ARG A 150 25.66 5.50 24.48
C ARG A 150 24.82 4.77 23.41
N LYS A 151 25.23 3.57 23.00
CA LYS A 151 24.46 2.73 22.07
C LYS A 151 23.13 2.31 22.67
N ALA A 152 23.09 1.91 23.94
CA ALA A 152 21.87 1.53 24.65
C ALA A 152 20.91 2.73 24.80
N GLU A 153 21.42 3.91 25.15
CA GLU A 153 20.61 5.13 25.26
C GLU A 153 20.00 5.54 23.91
N ASN A 154 20.77 5.42 22.82
CA ASN A 154 20.25 5.67 21.47
C ASN A 154 19.19 4.61 21.07
N ALA A 155 19.43 3.34 21.39
CA ALA A 155 18.48 2.27 21.12
C ALA A 155 17.17 2.48 21.89
N HIS A 156 17.23 2.92 23.15
CA HIS A 156 16.05 3.27 23.95
C HIS A 156 15.27 4.43 23.32
N ARG A 157 15.96 5.51 22.89
CA ARG A 157 15.33 6.64 22.20
C ARG A 157 14.62 6.21 20.91
N LEU A 158 15.28 5.37 20.09
CA LEU A 158 14.66 4.84 18.86
C LEU A 158 13.47 3.93 19.15
N ALA A 159 13.53 3.11 20.21
CA ALA A 159 12.42 2.27 20.62
C ALA A 159 11.20 3.12 21.05
N CYS A 160 11.41 4.22 21.83
CA CYS A 160 10.36 5.17 22.18
C CYS A 160 9.74 5.85 20.96
N MET A 161 10.59 6.29 19.99
CA MET A 161 10.10 6.87 18.74
C MET A 161 9.25 5.87 17.93
N ASN A 162 9.67 4.59 17.90
CA ASN A 162 8.91 3.54 17.24
C ASN A 162 7.57 3.29 17.91
N LEU A 163 7.52 3.28 19.24
CA LEU A 163 6.26 3.15 19.99
C LEU A 163 5.33 4.35 19.69
N CYS A 164 5.85 5.59 19.68
CA CYS A 164 5.07 6.77 19.28
C CYS A 164 4.54 6.63 17.85
N HIS A 165 5.35 6.11 16.92
CA HIS A 165 4.95 5.91 15.53
C HIS A 165 3.79 4.92 15.42
N VAL A 166 3.89 3.76 16.06
CA VAL A 166 2.85 2.70 16.01
C VAL A 166 1.56 3.15 16.69
N THR A 167 1.65 3.95 17.76
CA THR A 167 0.47 4.48 18.47
C THR A 167 -0.09 5.78 17.85
N GLY A 168 0.57 6.32 16.80
CA GLY A 168 0.14 7.56 16.17
C GLY A 168 0.43 8.83 16.99
N MET A 169 1.26 8.76 18.03
CA MET A 169 1.66 9.91 18.83
C MET A 169 2.80 10.70 18.16
N PRO A 170 2.96 11.99 18.49
CA PRO A 170 4.11 12.77 18.01
C PRO A 170 5.43 12.10 18.41
N LEU A 171 6.39 12.00 17.51
CA LEU A 171 7.67 11.31 17.73
C LEU A 171 8.52 11.88 18.88
N ASN A 172 8.28 13.13 19.26
CA ASN A 172 9.00 13.83 20.33
C ASN A 172 8.29 13.71 21.70
N SER A 173 7.25 12.88 21.81
CA SER A 173 6.56 12.67 23.08
C SER A 173 7.48 12.00 24.09
N GLN A 174 7.54 12.52 25.29
CA GLN A 174 8.22 11.86 26.39
C GLN A 174 7.31 10.76 26.93
N LEU A 175 7.75 9.52 26.79
CA LEU A 175 7.03 8.35 27.27
C LEU A 175 7.71 7.85 28.55
N GLU A 176 6.95 7.81 29.63
CA GLU A 176 7.32 7.04 30.81
C GLU A 176 6.67 5.66 30.71
N VAL A 177 7.50 4.66 30.51
CA VAL A 177 7.05 3.28 30.40
C VAL A 177 7.33 2.56 31.71
N SER A 178 6.30 1.94 32.28
CA SER A 178 6.48 1.08 33.46
C SER A 178 7.29 -0.15 33.09
N SER A 179 8.29 -0.48 33.89
CA SER A 179 9.08 -1.72 33.70
C SER A 179 8.32 -2.97 34.14
N GLU A 180 7.17 -2.81 34.80
CA GLU A 180 6.31 -3.95 35.13
C GLU A 180 5.58 -4.45 33.88
N TYR A 181 6.17 -5.46 33.25
CA TYR A 181 5.47 -6.20 32.22
C TYR A 181 4.41 -7.06 32.92
N PRO A 182 3.12 -6.94 32.55
CA PRO A 182 2.11 -7.81 33.14
C PRO A 182 2.49 -9.25 32.87
N GLN A 183 2.79 -10.01 33.93
CA GLN A 183 3.03 -11.43 33.82
C GLN A 183 1.70 -12.08 33.44
N THR A 184 1.47 -12.21 32.16
CA THR A 184 0.36 -13.00 31.65
C THR A 184 0.72 -14.45 31.95
N GLU A 185 0.03 -15.06 32.89
CA GLU A 185 0.09 -16.50 33.07
C GLU A 185 -0.32 -17.12 31.73
N PHE A 186 0.64 -17.71 31.04
CA PHE A 186 0.31 -18.47 29.84
C PHE A 186 -0.62 -19.59 30.26
N PRO A 187 -1.81 -19.73 29.66
CA PRO A 187 -2.66 -20.87 29.94
C PRO A 187 -1.85 -22.15 29.67
N GLU A 188 -1.82 -23.04 30.64
CA GLU A 188 -1.01 -24.27 30.66
C GLU A 188 -1.36 -25.22 29.49
N GLU A 189 -2.55 -25.08 28.93
CA GLU A 189 -2.98 -25.67 27.66
C GLU A 189 -3.13 -24.58 26.61
N VAL A 190 -2.17 -24.48 25.71
CA VAL A 190 -2.41 -23.85 24.41
C VAL A 190 -3.38 -24.77 23.68
N GLN A 191 -4.69 -24.58 23.91
CA GLN A 191 -5.69 -25.21 23.08
C GLN A 191 -5.32 -24.90 21.64
N THR A 192 -5.04 -25.92 20.85
CA THR A 192 -4.85 -25.79 19.41
C THR A 192 -6.10 -25.12 18.86
N SER A 193 -6.07 -23.80 18.81
CA SER A 193 -7.20 -23.02 18.33
C SER A 193 -7.52 -23.51 16.94
N ASP A 194 -8.76 -23.91 16.74
CA ASP A 194 -9.24 -24.40 15.45
C ASP A 194 -8.88 -23.36 14.37
N VAL A 195 -8.07 -23.78 13.41
CA VAL A 195 -7.59 -22.93 12.31
C VAL A 195 -8.76 -22.28 11.56
N SER A 196 -9.95 -22.92 11.61
CA SER A 196 -11.16 -22.39 10.99
C SER A 196 -11.64 -21.09 11.63
N LEU A 197 -11.30 -20.81 12.88
CA LEU A 197 -11.67 -19.59 13.61
C LEU A 197 -10.79 -18.37 13.24
N ARG A 198 -9.68 -18.59 12.54
CA ARG A 198 -8.79 -17.51 12.13
C ARG A 198 -9.42 -16.66 11.02
N PRO A 199 -9.31 -15.32 11.10
CA PRO A 199 -9.82 -14.42 10.07
C PRO A 199 -9.30 -14.76 8.68
N GLU A 200 -8.05 -15.20 8.55
CA GLU A 200 -7.43 -15.58 7.27
C GLU A 200 -8.13 -16.78 6.62
N SER A 201 -8.57 -17.76 7.42
CA SER A 201 -9.33 -18.91 6.91
C SER A 201 -10.67 -18.46 6.32
N ALA A 202 -11.38 -17.57 7.02
CA ALA A 202 -12.63 -17.00 6.53
C ALA A 202 -12.42 -16.15 5.27
N MET A 203 -11.33 -15.36 5.22
CA MET A 203 -10.96 -14.58 4.04
C MET A 203 -10.75 -15.46 2.81
N LEU A 204 -10.05 -16.58 2.94
CA LEU A 204 -9.84 -17.53 1.83
C LEU A 204 -11.15 -18.15 1.35
N GLN A 205 -12.09 -18.45 2.26
CA GLN A 205 -13.42 -18.94 1.88
C GLN A 205 -14.21 -17.89 1.09
N TYR A 206 -14.17 -16.62 1.50
CA TYR A 206 -14.83 -15.55 0.74
C TYR A 206 -14.16 -15.30 -0.61
N GLN A 207 -12.82 -15.36 -0.69
CA GLN A 207 -12.10 -15.28 -1.97
C GLN A 207 -12.53 -16.39 -2.94
N THR A 208 -12.70 -17.61 -2.46
CA THR A 208 -13.19 -18.73 -3.30
C THR A 208 -14.61 -18.47 -3.82
N ARG A 209 -15.50 -17.90 -3.00
CA ARG A 209 -16.85 -17.49 -3.42
C ARG A 209 -16.81 -16.39 -4.46
N ILE A 210 -15.97 -15.36 -4.25
CA ILE A 210 -15.76 -14.28 -5.22
C ILE A 210 -15.27 -14.85 -6.56
N ALA A 211 -14.29 -15.76 -6.55
CA ALA A 211 -13.80 -16.41 -7.74
C ALA A 211 -14.88 -17.23 -8.48
N ALA A 212 -15.76 -17.90 -7.74
CA ALA A 212 -16.90 -18.62 -8.32
C ALA A 212 -17.88 -17.66 -9.02
N GLU A 213 -18.15 -16.49 -8.44
CA GLU A 213 -18.99 -15.48 -9.09
C GLU A 213 -18.28 -14.81 -10.29
N GLN A 214 -16.96 -14.66 -10.27
CA GLN A 214 -16.18 -14.20 -11.44
C GLN A 214 -16.35 -15.16 -12.63
N VAL A 215 -16.37 -16.48 -12.39
CA VAL A 215 -16.65 -17.46 -13.43
C VAL A 215 -18.06 -17.25 -14.02
N ARG A 216 -19.06 -16.93 -13.18
CA ARG A 216 -20.41 -16.60 -13.67
C ARG A 216 -20.42 -15.32 -14.51
N VAL A 217 -19.68 -14.29 -14.09
CA VAL A 217 -19.51 -13.05 -14.87
C VAL A 217 -18.86 -13.35 -16.22
N ALA A 218 -17.81 -14.19 -16.26
CA ALA A 218 -17.18 -14.58 -17.51
C ALA A 218 -18.14 -15.36 -18.44
N ARG A 219 -18.91 -16.30 -17.90
CA ARG A 219 -19.93 -17.04 -18.67
C ARG A 219 -21.04 -16.14 -19.21
N SER A 220 -21.39 -15.05 -18.51
CA SER A 220 -22.39 -14.11 -18.98
C SER A 220 -22.01 -13.42 -20.28
N GLN A 221 -20.73 -13.32 -20.60
CA GLN A 221 -20.23 -12.75 -21.86
C GLN A 221 -20.55 -13.63 -23.08
N MET A 222 -20.82 -14.90 -22.86
CA MET A 222 -21.22 -15.85 -23.91
C MET A 222 -22.75 -15.81 -24.18
N LEU A 223 -23.51 -15.08 -23.35
CA LEU A 223 -24.96 -14.97 -23.46
C LEU A 223 -25.36 -13.64 -24.13
N PRO A 224 -26.51 -13.60 -24.81
CA PRO A 224 -26.99 -12.38 -25.44
C PRO A 224 -27.27 -11.31 -24.36
N SER A 225 -27.04 -10.03 -24.72
CA SER A 225 -27.38 -8.90 -23.89
C SER A 225 -28.49 -8.07 -24.53
N LEU A 226 -29.44 -7.61 -23.70
CA LEU A 226 -30.55 -6.77 -24.11
C LEU A 226 -30.51 -5.47 -23.31
N ALA A 227 -30.48 -4.35 -24.00
CA ALA A 227 -30.52 -3.03 -23.38
C ALA A 227 -31.50 -2.12 -24.12
N LEU A 228 -32.26 -1.32 -23.38
CA LEU A 228 -33.06 -0.23 -23.92
C LEU A 228 -32.22 1.04 -23.92
N MET A 229 -32.16 1.70 -25.07
CA MET A 229 -31.49 3.00 -25.21
C MET A 229 -32.47 4.03 -25.75
N ALA A 230 -32.58 5.16 -25.08
CA ALA A 230 -33.31 6.32 -25.54
C ALA A 230 -32.36 7.52 -25.54
N LYS A 231 -32.26 8.22 -26.69
CA LYS A 231 -31.47 9.43 -26.82
C LYS A 231 -32.38 10.55 -27.23
N TYR A 232 -32.38 11.63 -26.48
CA TYR A 232 -33.00 12.90 -26.86
C TYR A 232 -31.89 13.95 -26.93
N GLY A 233 -31.82 14.62 -28.09
CA GLY A 233 -30.78 15.63 -28.32
C GLY A 233 -31.31 16.78 -29.13
N TYR A 234 -30.83 17.98 -28.85
CA TYR A 234 -31.05 19.20 -29.61
C TYR A 234 -29.69 19.67 -30.17
N THR A 235 -29.64 19.96 -31.44
CA THR A 235 -28.50 20.52 -32.18
C THR A 235 -28.89 21.84 -32.80
#